data_903a20ec95aa6cd2c2ab7a882a3de7cb
#
_entry.id   903a20ec95aa6cd2c2ab7a882a3de7cb
#
_cell.length_a   1.000
_cell.length_b   1.000
_cell.length_c   1.000
_cell.angle_alpha   90.00
_cell.angle_beta   90.00
_cell.angle_gamma   90.00
#
_symmetry.space_group_name_H-M   'P 1'
#
loop_
_entity.id
_entity.type
_entity.pdbx_description
1 polymer ?
#
loop_
_entity_poly.entity_id
_entity_poly.type
_entity_poly.pdbx_seq_one_letter_code
_entity_poly.pdbx_strand_id
1 'polypeptide(L)'
;MIDALIAGRLHGQPTQRTSKTGKAFAVAKVRVAAGDGESTFISVIAFDDAPCAALLALGDGDSVALSGSLSQKMWTDKEGNTRPSLDLVAHQVLTTYHVTRRRTAMQGAQASQPARQHQRPRDDAWQARAPRQPDLDGGALDF
;
A
#
# COMPACT_ATOMS: atom_id res chain seq x y z
N MET A 1 -13.89 15.53 4.40
CA MET A 1 -12.61 15.28 3.71
C MET A 1 -12.44 13.78 3.54
N ILE A 2 -12.11 13.33 2.36
CA ILE A 2 -11.88 11.91 2.07
C ILE A 2 -10.39 11.72 1.91
N ASP A 3 -9.80 10.91 2.75
CA ASP A 3 -8.41 10.48 2.58
C ASP A 3 -8.39 9.25 1.70
N ALA A 4 -7.58 9.29 0.66
CA ALA A 4 -7.53 8.23 -0.33
C ALA A 4 -6.09 7.84 -0.67
N LEU A 5 -5.92 6.58 -1.02
CA LEU A 5 -4.71 6.05 -1.62
C LEU A 5 -5.06 5.59 -3.03
N ILE A 6 -4.37 6.14 -4.00
CA ILE A 6 -4.63 5.89 -5.41
C ILE A 6 -3.36 5.34 -6.05
N ALA A 7 -3.50 4.28 -6.82
CA ALA A 7 -2.44 3.72 -7.61
C ALA A 7 -2.85 3.66 -9.08
N GLY A 8 -1.99 4.09 -9.95
CA GLY A 8 -2.24 4.10 -11.38
C GLY A 8 -1.01 4.49 -12.18
N ARG A 9 -1.24 4.99 -13.37
CA ARG A 9 -0.18 5.48 -14.26
C ARG A 9 -0.42 6.93 -14.63
N LEU A 10 0.65 7.68 -14.75
CA LEU A 10 0.58 9.04 -15.23
C LEU A 10 0.09 9.06 -16.70
N HIS A 11 -0.85 9.95 -16.95
CA HIS A 11 -1.32 10.27 -18.28
C HIS A 11 -0.82 11.65 -18.67
N GLY A 12 0.16 11.70 -19.53
CA GLY A 12 0.85 12.91 -19.88
C GLY A 12 1.95 13.28 -18.89
N GLN A 13 2.73 14.28 -19.24
CA GLN A 13 3.82 14.79 -18.44
C GLN A 13 3.29 15.65 -17.29
N PRO A 14 3.74 15.48 -16.06
CA PRO A 14 3.43 16.42 -14.99
C PRO A 14 3.93 17.81 -15.32
N THR A 15 3.15 18.82 -14.96
CA THR A 15 3.48 20.22 -15.20
C THR A 15 3.62 20.99 -13.91
N GLN A 16 4.61 21.87 -13.86
CA GLN A 16 4.73 22.82 -12.77
C GLN A 16 4.01 24.11 -13.11
N ARG A 17 3.25 24.63 -12.15
CA ARG A 17 2.58 25.92 -12.25
C ARG A 17 2.89 26.75 -11.04
N THR A 18 2.71 28.04 -11.16
CA THR A 18 2.91 28.98 -10.06
C THR A 18 1.57 29.60 -9.67
N SER A 19 1.26 29.59 -8.39
CA SER A 19 0.05 30.21 -7.87
C SER A 19 0.17 31.75 -7.88
N LYS A 20 -0.95 32.42 -7.65
CA LYS A 20 -0.99 33.89 -7.54
C LYS A 20 -0.11 34.42 -6.41
N THR A 21 0.14 33.61 -5.39
CA THR A 21 1.00 33.93 -4.26
C THR A 21 2.49 33.67 -4.50
N GLY A 22 2.86 33.20 -5.70
CA GLY A 22 4.22 32.88 -6.07
C GLY A 22 4.68 31.47 -5.67
N LYS A 23 3.81 30.68 -5.05
CA LYS A 23 4.16 29.31 -4.67
C LYS A 23 4.00 28.36 -5.86
N ALA A 24 5.04 27.55 -6.12
CA ALA A 24 5.00 26.54 -7.16
C ALA A 24 4.18 25.33 -6.71
N PHE A 25 3.42 24.77 -7.62
CA PHE A 25 2.68 23.51 -7.42
C PHE A 25 2.76 22.66 -8.69
N ALA A 26 2.60 21.35 -8.54
CA ALA A 26 2.60 20.41 -9.64
C ALA A 26 1.19 19.93 -9.95
N VAL A 27 0.89 19.75 -11.22
CA VAL A 27 -0.39 19.23 -11.71
C VAL A 27 -0.12 18.04 -12.60
N ALA A 28 -0.88 16.98 -12.40
CA ALA A 28 -0.78 15.78 -13.23
C ALA A 28 -2.15 15.12 -13.38
N LYS A 29 -2.28 14.26 -14.37
CA LYS A 29 -3.41 13.34 -14.50
C LYS A 29 -2.94 11.92 -14.27
N VAL A 30 -3.69 11.18 -13.49
CA VAL A 30 -3.42 9.77 -13.22
C VAL A 30 -4.57 8.94 -13.79
N ARG A 31 -4.20 7.95 -14.58
CA ARG A 31 -5.14 6.96 -15.09
C ARG A 31 -5.23 5.81 -14.13
N VAL A 32 -6.41 5.57 -13.62
CA VAL A 32 -6.70 4.50 -12.67
C VAL A 32 -7.63 3.49 -13.32
N ALA A 33 -7.36 2.21 -13.16
CA ALA A 33 -8.26 1.18 -13.62
C ALA A 33 -9.51 1.14 -12.74
N ALA A 34 -10.66 1.32 -13.37
CA ALA A 34 -11.94 1.07 -12.73
C ALA A 34 -12.29 -0.42 -12.84
N GLY A 35 -13.08 -0.91 -11.89
CA GLY A 35 -13.36 -2.34 -11.77
C GLY A 35 -14.01 -3.02 -12.98
N ASP A 36 -14.56 -2.24 -13.89
CA ASP A 36 -15.26 -2.73 -15.08
C ASP A 36 -14.39 -2.78 -16.35
N GLY A 37 -13.08 -2.70 -16.20
CA GLY A 37 -12.17 -2.63 -17.33
C GLY A 37 -12.05 -1.24 -17.96
N GLU A 38 -12.81 -0.28 -17.50
CA GLU A 38 -12.71 1.11 -17.88
C GLU A 38 -11.63 1.83 -17.09
N SER A 39 -11.16 2.93 -17.63
CA SER A 39 -10.16 3.77 -16.97
C SER A 39 -10.81 5.07 -16.51
N THR A 40 -10.47 5.50 -15.32
CA THR A 40 -10.89 6.79 -14.77
C THR A 40 -9.67 7.68 -14.64
N PHE A 41 -9.81 8.95 -14.98
CA PHE A 41 -8.77 9.95 -14.82
C PHE A 41 -8.99 10.74 -13.55
N ILE A 42 -7.92 10.92 -12.80
CA ILE A 42 -7.93 11.70 -11.58
C ILE A 42 -6.97 12.87 -11.76
N SER A 43 -7.47 14.08 -11.52
CA SER A 43 -6.63 15.27 -11.52
C SER A 43 -5.90 15.37 -10.19
N VAL A 44 -4.58 15.45 -10.25
CA VAL A 44 -3.72 15.46 -9.08
C VAL A 44 -3.04 16.81 -8.98
N ILE A 45 -3.05 17.39 -7.80
CA ILE A 45 -2.36 18.63 -7.46
C ILE A 45 -1.47 18.38 -6.25
N ALA A 46 -0.22 18.78 -6.34
CA ALA A 46 0.73 18.71 -5.22
C ALA A 46 1.20 20.13 -4.87
N PHE A 47 0.88 20.56 -3.66
CA PHE A 47 1.25 21.88 -3.17
C PHE A 47 2.54 21.87 -2.35
N ASP A 48 2.80 20.78 -1.64
CA ASP A 48 3.99 20.66 -0.80
C ASP A 48 5.22 20.36 -1.64
N ASP A 49 6.38 20.78 -1.17
CA ASP A 49 7.62 20.67 -1.93
C ASP A 49 8.03 19.25 -2.23
N ALA A 50 7.92 18.35 -1.26
CA ALA A 50 8.31 16.96 -1.42
C ALA A 50 7.45 16.21 -2.45
N PRO A 51 6.10 16.20 -2.36
CA PRO A 51 5.27 15.55 -3.37
C PRO A 51 5.35 16.27 -4.72
N CYS A 52 5.52 17.56 -4.74
CA CYS A 52 5.70 18.34 -5.99
C CYS A 52 6.97 17.89 -6.73
N ALA A 53 8.09 17.83 -6.05
CA ALA A 53 9.36 17.37 -6.64
C ALA A 53 9.29 15.91 -7.10
N ALA A 54 8.68 15.05 -6.31
CA ALA A 54 8.52 13.64 -6.64
C ALA A 54 7.63 13.45 -7.89
N LEU A 55 6.55 14.21 -8.00
CA LEU A 55 5.64 14.14 -9.13
C LEU A 55 6.30 14.64 -10.41
N LEU A 56 7.03 15.75 -10.34
CA LEU A 56 7.75 16.33 -11.48
C LEU A 56 8.91 15.45 -11.98
N ALA A 57 9.45 14.60 -11.12
CA ALA A 57 10.50 13.65 -11.49
C ALA A 57 9.96 12.46 -12.32
N LEU A 58 8.66 12.27 -12.37
CA LEU A 58 8.01 11.21 -13.13
C LEU A 58 7.68 11.69 -14.54
N GLY A 59 7.52 10.73 -15.44
CA GLY A 59 7.13 10.97 -16.82
C GLY A 59 5.83 10.29 -17.20
N ASP A 60 5.39 10.57 -18.43
CA ASP A 60 4.19 9.92 -18.99
C ASP A 60 4.32 8.39 -18.96
N GLY A 61 3.27 7.74 -18.50
CA GLY A 61 3.21 6.29 -18.41
C GLY A 61 3.85 5.66 -17.17
N ASP A 62 4.51 6.47 -16.32
CA ASP A 62 5.11 5.96 -15.09
C ASP A 62 4.05 5.51 -14.08
N SER A 63 4.32 4.40 -13.43
CA SER A 63 3.48 3.93 -12.33
C SER A 63 3.69 4.79 -11.08
N VAL A 64 2.60 5.16 -10.46
CA VAL A 64 2.61 6.04 -9.29
C VAL A 64 1.53 5.61 -8.30
N ALA A 65 1.82 5.76 -7.03
CA ALA A 65 0.84 5.67 -5.97
C ALA A 65 0.83 7.00 -5.20
N LEU A 66 -0.36 7.48 -4.93
CA LEU A 66 -0.58 8.80 -4.33
C LEU A 66 -1.48 8.66 -3.12
N SER A 67 -1.14 9.35 -2.07
CA SER A 67 -2.06 9.51 -0.94
C SER A 67 -2.35 10.98 -0.70
N GLY A 68 -3.57 11.27 -0.34
CA GLY A 68 -3.99 12.63 -0.07
C GLY A 68 -5.50 12.77 0.08
N SER A 69 -5.96 13.99 -0.08
CA SER A 69 -7.38 14.33 0.04
C SER A 69 -8.06 14.25 -1.32
N LEU A 70 -9.10 13.45 -1.37
CA LEU A 70 -9.90 13.24 -2.57
C LEU A 70 -11.17 14.08 -2.52
N SER A 71 -11.47 14.75 -3.62
CA SER A 71 -12.72 15.49 -3.80
C SER A 71 -13.41 14.99 -5.05
N GLN A 72 -14.73 14.86 -4.97
CA GLN A 72 -15.54 14.55 -6.15
C GLN A 72 -16.32 15.79 -6.57
N LYS A 73 -16.23 16.10 -7.86
CA LYS A 73 -16.99 17.18 -8.48
C LYS A 73 -17.80 16.64 -9.65
N MET A 74 -18.92 17.25 -9.92
CA MET A 74 -19.71 16.95 -11.11
C MET A 74 -19.49 18.06 -12.13
N TRP A 75 -19.25 17.68 -13.35
CA TRP A 75 -19.15 18.62 -14.46
C TRP A 75 -20.03 18.18 -15.61
N THR A 76 -20.52 19.13 -16.35
CA THR A 76 -21.36 18.89 -17.53
C THR A 76 -20.52 19.12 -18.76
N ASP A 77 -20.49 18.14 -19.66
CA ASP A 77 -19.79 18.27 -20.92
C ASP A 77 -20.62 19.06 -21.95
N LYS A 78 -20.04 19.29 -23.14
CA LYS A 78 -20.69 20.05 -24.21
C LYS A 78 -21.95 19.38 -24.73
N GLU A 79 -22.10 18.08 -24.53
CA GLU A 79 -23.25 17.28 -24.94
C GLU A 79 -24.37 17.25 -23.90
N GLY A 80 -24.17 17.94 -22.77
CA GLY A 80 -25.13 17.97 -21.67
C GLY A 80 -25.07 16.80 -20.72
N ASN A 81 -24.09 15.88 -20.88
CA ASN A 81 -23.90 14.76 -19.98
C ASN A 81 -23.14 15.20 -18.72
N THR A 82 -23.68 14.85 -17.57
CA THR A 82 -23.01 15.08 -16.29
C THR A 82 -22.06 13.93 -15.99
N ARG A 83 -20.80 14.26 -15.77
CA ARG A 83 -19.76 13.28 -15.46
C ARG A 83 -19.08 13.61 -14.13
N PRO A 84 -18.76 12.61 -13.32
CA PRO A 84 -17.97 12.85 -12.13
C PRO A 84 -16.51 13.16 -12.48
N SER A 85 -15.95 14.12 -11.79
CA SER A 85 -14.52 14.43 -11.83
C SER A 85 -13.92 14.19 -10.46
N LEU A 86 -12.80 13.52 -10.41
CA LEU A 86 -12.07 13.25 -9.18
C LEU A 86 -10.84 14.12 -9.14
N ASP A 87 -10.68 14.86 -8.05
CA ASP A 87 -9.52 15.69 -7.79
C ASP A 87 -8.83 15.21 -6.52
N LEU A 88 -7.53 15.05 -6.59
CA LEU A 88 -6.72 14.62 -5.46
C LEU A 88 -5.67 15.69 -5.13
N VAL A 89 -5.64 16.14 -3.90
CA VAL A 89 -4.53 16.91 -3.35
C VAL A 89 -3.55 15.93 -2.75
N ALA A 90 -2.43 15.72 -3.44
CA ALA A 90 -1.43 14.74 -3.05
C ALA A 90 -0.59 15.25 -1.89
N HIS A 91 -0.54 14.50 -0.81
CA HIS A 91 0.34 14.75 0.32
C HIS A 91 1.59 13.89 0.26
N GLN A 92 1.50 12.72 -0.33
CA GLN A 92 2.62 11.82 -0.55
C GLN A 92 2.56 11.21 -1.94
N VAL A 93 3.70 11.11 -2.58
CA VAL A 93 3.88 10.45 -3.86
C VAL A 93 4.82 9.26 -3.65
N LEU A 94 4.31 8.07 -3.99
CA LEU A 94 5.06 6.82 -3.90
C LEU A 94 5.31 6.31 -5.31
N THR A 95 6.57 6.10 -5.64
CA THR A 95 6.95 5.45 -6.90
C THR A 95 7.07 3.95 -6.70
N THR A 96 7.17 3.20 -7.79
CA THR A 96 7.43 1.76 -7.74
C THR A 96 8.69 1.45 -6.93
N TYR A 97 9.70 2.28 -7.03
CA TYR A 97 10.92 2.17 -6.24
C TYR A 97 10.65 2.25 -4.74
N HIS A 98 9.86 3.21 -4.30
CA HIS A 98 9.51 3.37 -2.89
C HIS A 98 8.71 2.18 -2.35
N VAL A 99 7.79 1.65 -3.14
CA VAL A 99 7.00 0.48 -2.79
C VAL A 99 7.91 -0.75 -2.64
N THR A 100 8.80 -0.97 -3.58
CA THR A 100 9.76 -2.06 -3.53
C THR A 100 10.68 -1.95 -2.33
N ARG A 101 11.20 -0.74 -2.07
CA ARG A 101 12.06 -0.48 -0.92
C ARG A 101 11.36 -0.77 0.40
N ARG A 102 10.10 -0.35 0.53
CA ARG A 102 9.31 -0.65 1.73
C ARG A 102 9.06 -2.13 1.90
N ARG A 103 8.73 -2.84 0.83
CA ARG A 103 8.55 -4.30 0.88
C ARG A 103 9.83 -5.00 1.32
N THR A 104 10.96 -4.61 0.77
CA THR A 104 12.25 -5.18 1.14
C THR A 104 12.57 -4.90 2.60
N ALA A 105 12.33 -3.70 3.09
CA ALA A 105 12.53 -3.35 4.50
C ALA A 105 11.61 -4.15 5.42
N MET A 106 10.36 -4.35 5.05
CA MET A 106 9.43 -5.16 5.81
C MET A 106 9.83 -6.64 5.85
N GLN A 107 10.27 -7.17 4.74
CA GLN A 107 10.77 -8.56 4.67
C GLN A 107 12.04 -8.72 5.50
N GLY A 108 12.95 -7.77 5.45
CA GLY A 108 14.16 -7.76 6.27
C GLY A 108 13.84 -7.68 7.77
N ALA A 109 12.86 -6.89 8.17
CA ALA A 109 12.41 -6.80 9.55
C ALA A 109 11.75 -8.11 10.02
N GLN A 110 11.02 -8.79 9.16
CA GLN A 110 10.45 -10.11 9.48
C GLN A 110 11.52 -11.20 9.57
N ALA A 111 12.53 -11.13 8.73
CA ALA A 111 13.64 -12.07 8.76
C ALA A 111 14.57 -11.87 9.97
N SER A 112 14.68 -10.65 10.46
CA SER A 112 15.49 -10.31 11.63
C SER A 112 14.76 -10.52 12.95
N GLN A 113 13.46 -10.69 12.95
CA GLN A 113 12.80 -11.25 14.11
C GLN A 113 13.25 -12.72 14.20
N PRO A 114 14.00 -13.07 15.28
CA PRO A 114 14.20 -14.47 15.50
C PRO A 114 12.79 -15.05 15.54
N ALA A 115 12.56 -15.99 14.64
CA ALA A 115 11.38 -16.79 14.74
C ALA A 115 11.28 -17.10 16.22
N ARG A 116 10.29 -16.62 16.91
CA ARG A 116 9.93 -17.20 18.17
C ARG A 116 9.71 -18.64 17.80
N GLN A 117 10.77 -19.38 17.92
CA GLN A 117 10.62 -20.79 17.96
C GLN A 117 9.57 -20.96 19.04
N HIS A 118 8.38 -21.15 18.61
CA HIS A 118 7.53 -21.97 19.41
C HIS A 118 8.36 -23.24 19.56
N GLN A 119 9.20 -23.23 20.57
CA GLN A 119 9.57 -24.49 21.17
C GLN A 119 8.23 -25.07 21.57
N ARG A 120 7.63 -25.75 20.62
CA ARG A 120 6.68 -26.77 21.01
C ARG A 120 7.45 -27.55 22.06
N PRO A 121 6.97 -27.58 23.27
CA PRO A 121 7.58 -28.45 24.24
C PRO A 121 7.72 -29.76 23.48
N ARG A 122 8.93 -30.18 23.30
CA ARG A 122 9.20 -31.40 22.58
C ARG A 122 8.30 -32.43 23.22
N ASP A 123 7.50 -33.07 22.41
CA ASP A 123 6.67 -34.16 22.87
C ASP A 123 7.50 -35.22 23.61
N ASP A 124 8.80 -35.15 23.43
CA ASP A 124 9.78 -35.90 24.19
C ASP A 124 9.66 -35.74 25.71
N ALA A 125 9.24 -34.57 26.18
CA ALA A 125 9.02 -34.39 27.60
C ALA A 125 7.78 -35.17 28.08
N TRP A 126 6.87 -35.41 27.21
CA TRP A 126 5.70 -36.23 27.48
C TRP A 126 6.02 -37.70 27.42
N GLN A 127 6.88 -38.12 26.54
CA GLN A 127 7.32 -39.51 26.45
C GLN A 127 8.21 -39.88 27.62
N ALA A 128 9.02 -38.95 28.09
CA ALA A 128 9.84 -39.18 29.27
C ALA A 128 9.03 -39.25 30.58
N ARG A 129 7.82 -38.74 30.55
CA ARG A 129 6.86 -38.79 31.66
C ARG A 129 5.72 -39.79 31.45
N ALA A 130 5.79 -40.54 30.40
CA ALA A 130 4.92 -41.69 30.31
C ALA A 130 5.12 -42.49 31.61
N PRO A 131 4.10 -42.62 32.41
CA PRO A 131 4.24 -43.41 33.58
C PRO A 131 4.77 -44.74 33.13
N ARG A 132 5.88 -45.13 33.69
CA ARG A 132 6.26 -46.51 33.59
C ARG A 132 5.02 -47.27 33.95
N GLN A 133 4.52 -47.95 33.01
CA GLN A 133 3.50 -48.92 33.35
C GLN A 133 4.05 -49.68 34.55
N PRO A 134 3.42 -49.61 35.65
CA PRO A 134 3.80 -50.47 36.75
C PRO A 134 3.90 -51.83 36.12
N ASP A 135 5.02 -52.40 36.26
CA ASP A 135 5.25 -53.73 35.76
C ASP A 135 4.09 -54.59 36.22
N LEU A 136 3.15 -54.64 35.38
CA LEU A 136 1.95 -55.36 35.65
C LEU A 136 2.19 -56.83 35.80
N ASP A 137 3.36 -57.17 35.37
CA ASP A 137 3.74 -58.53 35.42
C ASP A 137 4.05 -58.95 36.81
N GLY A 138 4.69 -58.11 37.52
CA GLY A 138 5.18 -58.60 38.75
C GLY A 138 4.13 -58.91 39.71
N GLY A 139 3.59 -57.86 40.16
CA GLY A 139 2.76 -57.99 41.29
C GLY A 139 1.44 -58.68 41.04
N ALA A 140 0.99 -58.44 39.92
CA ALA A 140 -0.38 -58.89 39.64
C ALA A 140 -0.49 -60.38 39.56
N LEU A 141 0.58 -60.96 39.38
CA LEU A 141 0.54 -62.37 39.00
C LEU A 141 1.03 -63.33 40.03
N ASP A 142 1.32 -62.78 41.10
CA ASP A 142 1.61 -63.62 42.26
C ASP A 142 0.37 -64.12 42.84
N PHE A 143 -0.14 -65.02 42.24
CA PHE A 143 -1.25 -65.74 42.75
C PHE A 143 -0.96 -67.21 42.91
#